data_a10d42ebee35c0a07a5aff95158cd991
#
_entry.id   a10d42ebee35c0a07a5aff95158cd991
#
_cell.length_a   1.000
_cell.length_b   1.000
_cell.length_c   1.000
_cell.angle_alpha   90.00
_cell.angle_beta   90.00
_cell.angle_gamma   90.00
#
_symmetry.space_group_name_H-M   'P 1'
#
loop_
_entity.id
_entity.type
_entity.pdbx_description
1 polymer ?
#
loop_
_entity_poly.entity_id
_entity_poly.type
_entity_poly.pdbx_seq_one_letter_code
_entity_poly.pdbx_strand_id
1 'polypeptide(L)'
;MRNRIAGFCVVVCLCIGIVAGMSEQKAAAQTAAEKPAVFTFVMEWDVPRAMWPEYEKQMATTGDTLKKAVDDGTLLGYGMFAVVAHQDGSANHGTWITASSVANLMKVLDVLRASPTSTSPVVSASKHWDYLVSSRDYAAHSGTFTNGYLRVATWIGKADANDPGGKIEKASMVALCEKLMADGALHSYSIEREVIHTMDANAFFVVLVTNGGEGLDKFNAAVDEMGKNNPTALAAFRSLISDSGHRDTLAKVITTTHK
;
A
#
# COMPACT_ATOMS: atom_id res chain seq x y z
N MET A 1 47.43 21.14 82.18
CA MET A 1 47.84 22.33 81.43
C MET A 1 47.06 22.40 80.12
N ARG A 2 46.36 23.55 79.89
CA ARG A 2 45.78 24.09 78.67
C ARG A 2 44.76 23.25 77.94
N ASN A 3 43.47 23.50 78.14
CA ASN A 3 42.53 24.39 77.42
C ASN A 3 42.75 24.50 75.95
N ARG A 4 41.66 24.13 75.20
CA ARG A 4 40.97 24.88 74.15
C ARG A 4 39.78 24.04 73.67
N ILE A 5 38.61 24.34 74.00
CA ILE A 5 37.55 25.24 73.45
C ILE A 5 37.66 25.35 71.95
N ALA A 6 36.63 24.93 71.30
CA ALA A 6 35.94 25.48 70.18
C ALA A 6 35.48 24.35 69.25
N GLY A 7 34.38 24.33 68.82
CA GLY A 7 33.38 25.18 68.24
C GLY A 7 32.33 24.31 67.61
N PHE A 8 31.17 24.43 68.14
CA PHE A 8 29.97 23.75 67.63
C PHE A 8 29.52 24.53 66.34
N CYS A 9 29.82 24.00 65.21
CA CYS A 9 29.19 24.48 63.98
C CYS A 9 28.00 23.63 63.65
N VAL A 10 26.82 24.13 64.00
CA VAL A 10 25.54 23.61 63.53
C VAL A 10 25.41 24.01 62.06
N VAL A 11 25.65 23.07 61.18
CA VAL A 11 25.28 23.21 59.79
C VAL A 11 23.81 22.73 59.67
N VAL A 12 22.92 23.70 59.62
CA VAL A 12 21.55 23.50 59.24
C VAL A 12 21.55 23.25 57.71
N CYS A 13 21.54 21.98 57.32
CA CYS A 13 21.25 21.61 55.94
C CYS A 13 19.76 21.85 55.68
N LEU A 14 19.46 22.95 55.05
CA LEU A 14 18.17 23.18 54.42
C LEU A 14 18.04 22.16 53.29
N CYS A 15 17.38 21.04 53.52
CA CYS A 15 16.91 20.17 52.44
C CYS A 15 15.75 20.88 51.73
N ILE A 16 16.09 21.70 50.73
CA ILE A 16 15.13 22.15 49.77
C ILE A 16 14.76 20.93 48.92
N GLY A 17 13.61 20.34 49.24
CA GLY A 17 13.00 19.31 48.42
C GLY A 17 12.62 19.90 47.08
N ILE A 18 13.47 19.69 46.07
CA ILE A 18 13.07 19.85 44.70
C ILE A 18 12.16 18.68 44.38
N VAL A 19 10.86 18.87 44.60
CA VAL A 19 9.84 18.04 43.97
C VAL A 19 9.95 18.39 42.47
N ALA A 20 10.81 17.65 41.76
CA ALA A 20 10.77 17.61 40.30
C ALA A 20 9.40 17.03 39.94
N GLY A 21 8.46 17.93 39.64
CA GLY A 21 7.22 17.57 38.97
C GLY A 21 7.60 16.89 37.66
N MET A 22 7.57 15.58 37.64
CA MET A 22 7.48 14.84 36.41
C MET A 22 6.10 15.19 35.84
N SER A 23 6.05 16.30 35.09
CA SER A 23 5.00 16.51 34.13
C SER A 23 5.08 15.31 33.20
N GLU A 24 4.21 14.33 33.42
CA GLU A 24 3.82 13.39 32.38
C GLU A 24 3.35 14.26 31.21
N GLN A 25 4.27 14.61 30.32
CA GLN A 25 3.91 14.94 28.96
C GLN A 25 3.26 13.66 28.43
N LYS A 26 1.95 13.53 28.63
CA LYS A 26 1.11 12.76 27.74
C LYS A 26 1.43 13.36 26.36
N ALA A 27 2.34 12.72 25.64
CA ALA A 27 2.43 12.87 24.23
C ALA A 27 1.02 12.56 23.74
N ALA A 28 0.22 13.62 23.52
CA ALA A 28 -1.01 13.50 22.78
C ALA A 28 -0.56 12.85 21.48
N ALA A 29 -0.86 11.58 21.32
CA ALA A 29 -0.72 10.91 20.05
C ALA A 29 -1.55 11.76 19.10
N GLN A 30 -0.87 12.62 18.38
CA GLN A 30 -1.47 13.43 17.35
C GLN A 30 -2.01 12.39 16.38
N THR A 31 -3.31 12.13 16.42
CA THR A 31 -3.97 11.24 15.48
C THR A 31 -3.61 11.82 14.12
N ALA A 32 -2.73 11.13 13.39
CA ALA A 32 -2.37 11.53 12.06
C ALA A 32 -3.67 11.75 11.31
N ALA A 33 -3.85 12.94 10.75
CA ALA A 33 -5.08 13.27 10.04
C ALA A 33 -5.33 12.17 9.01
N GLU A 34 -6.53 11.61 9.03
CA GLU A 34 -6.90 10.52 8.14
C GLU A 34 -6.71 10.98 6.69
N LYS A 35 -5.93 10.22 5.91
CA LYS A 35 -5.68 10.55 4.51
C LYS A 35 -7.02 10.56 3.75
N PRO A 36 -7.23 11.48 2.80
CA PRO A 36 -8.41 11.45 1.95
C PRO A 36 -8.45 10.13 1.17
N ALA A 37 -9.66 9.62 0.94
CA ALA A 37 -9.81 8.43 0.13
C ALA A 37 -9.29 8.68 -1.30
N VAL A 38 -8.58 7.69 -1.85
CA VAL A 38 -8.27 7.61 -3.27
C VAL A 38 -9.03 6.44 -3.87
N PHE A 39 -9.29 6.52 -5.16
CA PHE A 39 -10.00 5.50 -5.92
C PHE A 39 -9.08 4.97 -7.01
N THR A 40 -9.05 3.65 -7.16
CA THR A 40 -8.25 2.98 -8.18
C THR A 40 -9.15 2.13 -9.05
N PHE A 41 -9.01 2.27 -10.36
CA PHE A 41 -9.63 1.38 -11.32
C PHE A 41 -8.55 0.46 -11.88
N VAL A 42 -8.73 -0.84 -11.72
CA VAL A 42 -7.80 -1.88 -12.16
C VAL A 42 -8.42 -2.60 -13.35
N MET A 43 -7.66 -2.73 -14.42
CA MET A 43 -8.00 -3.47 -15.63
C MET A 43 -7.01 -4.61 -15.78
N GLU A 44 -7.48 -5.83 -15.68
CA GLU A 44 -6.69 -7.05 -15.83
C GLU A 44 -7.07 -7.80 -17.12
N TRP A 45 -6.07 -8.36 -17.80
CA TRP A 45 -6.23 -8.97 -19.11
C TRP A 45 -5.58 -10.35 -19.17
N ASP A 46 -6.31 -11.34 -19.72
CA ASP A 46 -5.78 -12.61 -20.18
C ASP A 46 -5.57 -12.51 -21.68
N VAL A 47 -4.38 -12.03 -22.06
CA VAL A 47 -3.98 -11.81 -23.47
C VAL A 47 -3.44 -13.12 -24.03
N PRO A 48 -3.91 -13.59 -25.22
CA PRO A 48 -3.32 -14.74 -25.87
C PRO A 48 -1.82 -14.58 -26.07
N ARG A 49 -1.03 -15.60 -25.69
CA ARG A 49 0.45 -15.49 -25.62
C ARG A 49 1.08 -15.03 -26.94
N ALA A 50 0.52 -15.44 -28.07
CA ALA A 50 1.01 -15.03 -29.40
C ALA A 50 0.83 -13.51 -29.65
N MET A 51 -0.03 -12.84 -28.89
CA MET A 51 -0.35 -11.41 -29.05
C MET A 51 0.34 -10.51 -28.02
N TRP A 52 1.16 -11.05 -27.11
CA TRP A 52 1.84 -10.27 -26.07
C TRP A 52 2.67 -9.10 -26.63
N PRO A 53 3.52 -9.29 -27.67
CA PRO A 53 4.31 -8.18 -28.21
C PRO A 53 3.45 -7.02 -28.74
N GLU A 54 2.31 -7.33 -29.38
CA GLU A 54 1.41 -6.33 -29.87
C GLU A 54 0.65 -5.63 -28.73
N TYR A 55 0.24 -6.39 -27.71
CA TYR A 55 -0.39 -5.83 -26.51
C TYR A 55 0.55 -4.86 -25.78
N GLU A 56 1.81 -5.27 -25.54
CA GLU A 56 2.81 -4.42 -24.88
C GLU A 56 3.08 -3.13 -25.65
N LYS A 57 3.09 -3.20 -26.99
CA LYS A 57 3.19 -2.00 -27.83
C LYS A 57 1.97 -1.07 -27.65
N GLN A 58 0.77 -1.63 -27.56
CA GLN A 58 -0.44 -0.84 -27.29
C GLN A 58 -0.45 -0.24 -25.88
N MET A 59 0.06 -0.97 -24.89
CA MET A 59 0.25 -0.45 -23.54
C MET A 59 1.17 0.78 -23.52
N ALA A 60 2.24 0.81 -24.30
CA ALA A 60 3.11 1.99 -24.38
C ALA A 60 2.32 3.23 -24.84
N THR A 61 1.48 3.11 -25.89
CA THR A 61 0.62 4.21 -26.35
C THR A 61 -0.41 4.63 -25.29
N THR A 62 -0.99 3.66 -24.59
CA THR A 62 -1.90 3.93 -23.47
C THR A 62 -1.16 4.65 -22.35
N GLY A 63 0.09 4.28 -22.08
CA GLY A 63 0.96 4.93 -21.08
C GLY A 63 1.15 6.41 -21.31
N ASP A 64 1.34 6.85 -22.56
CA ASP A 64 1.44 8.27 -22.92
C ASP A 64 0.17 9.04 -22.56
N THR A 65 -1.00 8.45 -22.83
CA THR A 65 -2.30 9.04 -22.47
C THR A 65 -2.46 9.15 -20.95
N LEU A 66 -2.09 8.10 -20.22
CA LEU A 66 -2.18 8.07 -18.75
C LEU A 66 -1.19 9.03 -18.11
N LYS A 67 0.04 9.11 -18.65
CA LYS A 67 1.03 10.08 -18.18
C LYS A 67 0.51 11.51 -18.30
N LYS A 68 -0.10 11.86 -19.43
CA LYS A 68 -0.72 13.18 -19.61
C LYS A 68 -1.80 13.44 -18.57
N ALA A 69 -2.63 12.45 -18.25
CA ALA A 69 -3.66 12.60 -17.21
C ALA A 69 -3.08 12.77 -15.78
N VAL A 70 -1.88 12.24 -15.50
CA VAL A 70 -1.15 12.54 -14.27
C VAL A 70 -0.56 13.95 -14.31
N ASP A 71 0.05 14.35 -15.43
CA ASP A 71 0.66 15.66 -15.58
C ASP A 71 -0.36 16.80 -15.43
N ASP A 72 -1.60 16.62 -15.95
CA ASP A 72 -2.68 17.61 -15.83
C ASP A 72 -3.46 17.51 -14.50
N GLY A 73 -3.18 16.51 -13.68
CA GLY A 73 -3.76 16.32 -12.34
C GLY A 73 -5.13 15.64 -12.33
N THR A 74 -5.60 15.11 -13.44
CA THR A 74 -6.82 14.27 -13.49
C THR A 74 -6.59 12.96 -12.73
N LEU A 75 -5.40 12.36 -12.90
CA LEU A 75 -4.94 11.20 -12.14
C LEU A 75 -3.92 11.60 -11.05
N LEU A 76 -3.86 10.82 -10.00
CA LEU A 76 -2.80 10.82 -8.99
C LEU A 76 -1.66 9.89 -9.38
N GLY A 77 -1.96 8.85 -10.16
CA GLY A 77 -0.97 7.90 -10.63
C GLY A 77 -1.58 6.85 -11.53
N TYR A 78 -0.70 6.07 -12.16
CA TYR A 78 -1.05 4.88 -12.92
C TYR A 78 0.10 3.89 -12.87
N GLY A 79 -0.17 2.65 -13.23
CA GLY A 79 0.85 1.66 -13.49
C GLY A 79 0.40 0.58 -14.44
N MET A 80 1.38 -0.10 -15.02
CA MET A 80 1.22 -1.20 -15.96
C MET A 80 2.10 -2.35 -15.56
N PHE A 81 1.61 -3.56 -15.68
CA PHE A 81 2.32 -4.76 -15.23
C PHE A 81 2.09 -5.96 -16.14
N ALA A 82 3.05 -6.88 -16.08
CA ALA A 82 2.94 -8.22 -16.65
C ALA A 82 3.15 -9.25 -15.53
N VAL A 83 2.23 -10.21 -15.40
CA VAL A 83 2.26 -11.24 -14.37
C VAL A 83 3.45 -12.17 -14.62
N VAL A 84 4.18 -12.51 -13.56
CA VAL A 84 5.34 -13.39 -13.60
C VAL A 84 4.94 -14.85 -13.29
N ALA A 85 4.09 -15.02 -12.27
CA ALA A 85 3.61 -16.34 -11.87
C ALA A 85 2.24 -16.60 -12.48
N HIS A 86 2.23 -17.19 -13.67
CA HIS A 86 1.00 -17.43 -14.45
C HIS A 86 0.22 -18.61 -13.93
N GLN A 87 -1.11 -18.47 -13.98
CA GLN A 87 -2.08 -19.56 -13.79
C GLN A 87 -3.08 -19.57 -14.95
N ASP A 88 -3.48 -20.73 -15.37
CA ASP A 88 -4.48 -20.89 -16.44
C ASP A 88 -5.79 -20.19 -16.06
N GLY A 89 -6.31 -19.38 -17.00
CA GLY A 89 -7.55 -18.64 -16.81
C GLY A 89 -7.47 -17.43 -15.90
N SER A 90 -6.25 -17.01 -15.54
CA SER A 90 -5.97 -15.78 -14.81
C SER A 90 -5.40 -14.69 -15.74
N ALA A 91 -5.49 -13.44 -15.30
CA ALA A 91 -4.86 -12.33 -15.99
C ALA A 91 -3.34 -12.52 -16.09
N ASN A 92 -2.78 -12.06 -17.21
CA ASN A 92 -1.34 -12.06 -17.44
C ASN A 92 -0.76 -10.65 -17.66
N HIS A 93 -1.61 -9.66 -17.90
CA HIS A 93 -1.25 -8.25 -17.97
C HIS A 93 -2.30 -7.41 -17.24
N GLY A 94 -1.92 -6.20 -16.87
CA GLY A 94 -2.89 -5.26 -16.31
C GLY A 94 -2.38 -3.82 -16.24
N THR A 95 -3.35 -2.96 -15.97
CA THR A 95 -3.15 -1.52 -15.77
C THR A 95 -4.01 -1.09 -14.60
N TRP A 96 -3.48 -0.20 -13.77
CA TRP A 96 -4.28 0.51 -12.80
C TRP A 96 -4.17 2.02 -13.00
N ILE A 97 -5.23 2.73 -12.67
CA ILE A 97 -5.27 4.20 -12.64
C ILE A 97 -5.84 4.66 -11.31
N THR A 98 -5.22 5.64 -10.68
CA THR A 98 -5.61 6.15 -9.36
C THR A 98 -5.95 7.63 -9.44
N ALA A 99 -7.07 8.03 -8.83
CA ALA A 99 -7.53 9.41 -8.78
C ALA A 99 -8.13 9.77 -7.41
N SER A 100 -8.29 11.06 -7.16
CA SER A 100 -8.96 11.59 -5.96
C SER A 100 -10.48 11.43 -5.97
N SER A 101 -11.07 11.05 -7.11
CA SER A 101 -12.51 10.83 -7.23
C SER A 101 -12.85 9.83 -8.33
N VAL A 102 -13.97 9.14 -8.19
CA VAL A 102 -14.52 8.26 -9.24
C VAL A 102 -14.82 9.04 -10.52
N ALA A 103 -15.28 10.30 -10.42
CA ALA A 103 -15.55 11.13 -11.58
C ALA A 103 -14.29 11.37 -12.45
N ASN A 104 -13.13 11.56 -11.82
CA ASN A 104 -11.87 11.68 -12.55
C ASN A 104 -11.45 10.37 -13.22
N LEU A 105 -11.65 9.21 -12.54
CA LEU A 105 -11.44 7.91 -13.17
C LEU A 105 -12.30 7.73 -14.41
N MET A 106 -13.61 8.04 -14.31
CA MET A 106 -14.54 7.89 -15.45
C MET A 106 -14.13 8.75 -16.63
N LYS A 107 -13.68 9.99 -16.43
CA LYS A 107 -13.15 10.85 -17.52
C LYS A 107 -12.01 10.17 -18.27
N VAL A 108 -11.06 9.58 -17.55
CA VAL A 108 -9.93 8.90 -18.18
C VAL A 108 -10.37 7.62 -18.88
N LEU A 109 -11.26 6.85 -18.27
CA LEU A 109 -11.81 5.64 -18.90
C LEU A 109 -12.57 5.96 -20.19
N ASP A 110 -13.31 7.07 -20.26
CA ASP A 110 -13.98 7.50 -21.49
C ASP A 110 -12.97 7.81 -22.59
N VAL A 111 -11.84 8.46 -22.27
CA VAL A 111 -10.75 8.69 -23.23
C VAL A 111 -10.14 7.37 -23.71
N LEU A 112 -9.87 6.43 -22.79
CA LEU A 112 -9.32 5.12 -23.14
C LEU A 112 -10.28 4.31 -24.02
N ARG A 113 -11.57 4.31 -23.71
CA ARG A 113 -12.62 3.62 -24.49
C ARG A 113 -12.81 4.21 -25.90
N ALA A 114 -12.62 5.52 -26.04
CA ALA A 114 -12.66 6.20 -27.35
C ALA A 114 -11.37 5.99 -28.17
N SER A 115 -10.32 5.44 -27.58
CA SER A 115 -9.05 5.17 -28.26
C SER A 115 -9.20 4.02 -29.27
N PRO A 116 -8.52 4.08 -30.44
CA PRO A 116 -8.48 2.96 -31.39
C PRO A 116 -7.95 1.65 -30.79
N THR A 117 -7.15 1.71 -29.72
CA THR A 117 -6.64 0.52 -29.04
C THR A 117 -7.73 -0.29 -28.36
N SER A 118 -8.83 0.35 -27.94
CA SER A 118 -9.94 -0.31 -27.21
C SER A 118 -10.69 -1.35 -28.04
N THR A 119 -10.64 -1.25 -29.37
CA THR A 119 -11.30 -2.17 -30.32
C THR A 119 -10.30 -2.95 -31.16
N SER A 120 -9.04 -2.97 -30.76
CA SER A 120 -7.99 -3.69 -31.50
C SER A 120 -8.23 -5.20 -31.50
N PRO A 121 -7.69 -5.95 -32.48
CA PRO A 121 -7.80 -7.40 -32.51
C PRO A 121 -7.26 -8.06 -31.23
N VAL A 122 -6.22 -7.50 -30.62
CA VAL A 122 -5.63 -8.02 -29.37
C VAL A 122 -6.62 -7.90 -28.22
N VAL A 123 -7.19 -6.71 -28.03
CA VAL A 123 -8.17 -6.46 -26.95
C VAL A 123 -9.42 -7.32 -27.17
N SER A 124 -9.90 -7.41 -28.44
CA SER A 124 -11.08 -8.22 -28.77
C SER A 124 -10.88 -9.72 -28.55
N ALA A 125 -9.63 -10.22 -28.65
CA ALA A 125 -9.30 -11.63 -28.43
C ALA A 125 -8.98 -11.94 -26.95
N SER A 126 -8.83 -10.93 -26.10
CA SER A 126 -8.49 -11.07 -24.69
C SER A 126 -9.72 -11.17 -23.81
N LYS A 127 -9.61 -11.87 -22.68
CA LYS A 127 -10.59 -11.74 -21.60
C LYS A 127 -10.12 -10.62 -20.68
N HIS A 128 -11.05 -9.97 -19.98
CA HIS A 128 -10.66 -8.94 -19.03
C HIS A 128 -11.56 -8.93 -17.80
N TRP A 129 -11.02 -8.39 -16.73
CA TRP A 129 -11.70 -8.15 -15.46
C TRP A 129 -11.39 -6.73 -15.00
N ASP A 130 -12.41 -6.04 -14.50
CA ASP A 130 -12.31 -4.69 -14.00
C ASP A 130 -12.68 -4.64 -12.52
N TYR A 131 -11.92 -3.86 -11.75
CA TYR A 131 -12.17 -3.63 -10.34
C TYR A 131 -12.17 -2.14 -10.06
N LEU A 132 -13.15 -1.68 -9.28
CA LEU A 132 -13.14 -0.35 -8.71
C LEU A 132 -12.92 -0.48 -7.22
N VAL A 133 -11.77 0.00 -6.74
CA VAL A 133 -11.36 -0.09 -5.35
C VAL A 133 -11.10 1.29 -4.76
N SER A 134 -11.07 1.39 -3.44
CA SER A 134 -10.69 2.59 -2.71
C SER A 134 -9.71 2.28 -1.59
N SER A 135 -8.87 3.25 -1.26
CA SER A 135 -7.93 3.19 -0.15
C SER A 135 -7.88 4.50 0.64
N ARG A 136 -7.61 4.39 1.94
CA ARG A 136 -7.18 5.49 2.83
C ARG A 136 -5.79 5.25 3.40
N ASP A 137 -5.30 4.03 3.30
CA ASP A 137 -3.99 3.60 3.77
C ASP A 137 -3.10 3.32 2.55
N TYR A 138 -2.36 4.34 2.12
CA TYR A 138 -1.53 4.31 0.92
C TYR A 138 -0.35 5.27 1.04
N ALA A 139 0.73 4.97 0.33
CA ALA A 139 1.83 5.89 0.06
C ALA A 139 2.51 5.53 -1.26
N ALA A 140 3.11 6.53 -1.90
CA ALA A 140 3.92 6.35 -3.10
C ALA A 140 5.04 7.40 -3.15
N HIS A 141 6.20 7.02 -3.68
CA HIS A 141 7.21 7.98 -4.10
C HIS A 141 6.78 8.62 -5.42
N SER A 142 6.92 9.95 -5.52
CA SER A 142 6.58 10.69 -6.74
C SER A 142 7.54 10.39 -7.88
N GLY A 143 7.05 10.54 -9.11
CA GLY A 143 7.82 10.34 -10.33
C GLY A 143 7.49 9.04 -11.04
N THR A 144 8.26 8.76 -12.10
CA THR A 144 8.12 7.54 -12.90
C THR A 144 9.12 6.48 -12.43
N PHE A 145 8.65 5.27 -12.24
CA PHE A 145 9.44 4.15 -11.79
C PHE A 145 9.21 2.92 -12.69
N THR A 146 10.29 2.20 -12.94
CA THR A 146 10.34 0.94 -13.71
C THR A 146 11.17 -0.09 -12.93
N ASN A 147 11.22 -1.33 -13.41
CA ASN A 147 12.03 -2.39 -12.79
C ASN A 147 11.61 -2.86 -11.40
N GLY A 148 10.42 -2.49 -10.93
CA GLY A 148 9.84 -3.03 -9.71
C GLY A 148 9.09 -4.33 -9.91
N TYR A 149 8.62 -4.87 -8.80
CA TYR A 149 7.64 -5.94 -8.78
C TYR A 149 6.38 -5.48 -8.05
N LEU A 150 5.23 -5.79 -8.66
CA LEU A 150 3.92 -5.66 -8.05
C LEU A 150 3.59 -6.97 -7.34
N ARG A 151 3.26 -6.91 -6.07
CA ARG A 151 2.63 -8.00 -5.34
C ARG A 151 1.25 -7.54 -4.89
N VAL A 152 0.25 -8.33 -5.21
CA VAL A 152 -1.12 -8.12 -4.73
C VAL A 152 -1.48 -9.33 -3.89
N ALA A 153 -1.67 -9.13 -2.59
CA ALA A 153 -2.20 -10.14 -1.68
C ALA A 153 -3.69 -9.89 -1.51
N THR A 154 -4.51 -10.81 -2.01
CA THR A 154 -5.96 -10.80 -1.83
C THR A 154 -6.31 -11.59 -0.59
N TRP A 155 -7.10 -11.00 0.29
CA TRP A 155 -7.58 -11.60 1.52
C TRP A 155 -9.10 -11.49 1.60
N ILE A 156 -9.72 -12.46 2.27
CA ILE A 156 -11.12 -12.37 2.64
C ILE A 156 -11.21 -12.04 4.12
N GLY A 157 -11.79 -10.90 4.45
CA GLY A 157 -12.06 -10.53 5.83
C GLY A 157 -13.12 -11.42 6.45
N LYS A 158 -13.00 -11.73 7.74
CA LYS A 158 -14.08 -12.41 8.47
C LYS A 158 -15.26 -11.48 8.66
N ALA A 159 -16.47 -11.98 8.48
CA ALA A 159 -17.69 -11.19 8.62
C ALA A 159 -17.90 -10.66 10.06
N ASP A 160 -17.37 -11.34 11.05
CA ASP A 160 -17.40 -10.99 12.47
C ASP A 160 -16.11 -10.31 12.97
N ALA A 161 -15.21 -9.96 12.06
CA ALA A 161 -13.99 -9.25 12.41
C ALA A 161 -14.29 -7.91 13.10
N ASN A 162 -13.71 -7.72 14.28
CA ASN A 162 -13.91 -6.50 15.06
C ASN A 162 -12.64 -5.66 15.07
N ASP A 163 -12.52 -4.78 14.08
CA ASP A 163 -11.43 -3.80 14.01
C ASP A 163 -11.99 -2.38 13.78
N PRO A 164 -12.65 -1.78 14.79
CA PRO A 164 -13.24 -0.47 14.65
C PRO A 164 -12.19 0.59 14.32
N GLY A 165 -12.35 1.21 13.14
CA GLY A 165 -11.44 2.23 12.61
C GLY A 165 -10.11 1.68 12.08
N GLY A 166 -10.01 0.38 11.80
CA GLY A 166 -8.82 -0.24 11.21
C GLY A 166 -7.58 -0.18 12.11
N LYS A 167 -7.76 -0.21 13.42
CA LYS A 167 -6.63 -0.06 14.38
C LYS A 167 -5.64 -1.21 14.31
N ILE A 168 -6.12 -2.44 14.17
CA ILE A 168 -5.28 -3.64 14.05
C ILE A 168 -4.54 -3.61 12.72
N GLU A 169 -5.25 -3.31 11.63
CA GLU A 169 -4.69 -3.17 10.28
C GLU A 169 -3.59 -2.09 10.27
N LYS A 170 -3.87 -0.91 10.85
CA LYS A 170 -2.90 0.19 10.94
C LYS A 170 -1.68 -0.17 11.78
N ALA A 171 -1.88 -0.80 12.93
CA ALA A 171 -0.79 -1.16 13.84
C ALA A 171 0.07 -2.32 13.33
N SER A 172 -0.42 -3.10 12.37
CA SER A 172 0.29 -4.24 11.78
C SER A 172 0.73 -3.96 10.35
N MET A 173 -0.17 -4.05 9.40
CA MET A 173 0.17 -4.00 7.97
C MET A 173 0.58 -2.61 7.50
N VAL A 174 -0.14 -1.55 7.89
CA VAL A 174 0.23 -0.18 7.51
C VAL A 174 1.59 0.19 8.12
N ALA A 175 1.81 -0.09 9.40
CA ALA A 175 3.10 0.19 10.06
C ALA A 175 4.26 -0.56 9.40
N LEU A 176 4.05 -1.81 8.96
CA LEU A 176 5.04 -2.59 8.20
C LEU A 176 5.36 -1.91 6.86
N CYS A 177 4.32 -1.53 6.11
CA CYS A 177 4.48 -0.88 4.81
C CYS A 177 5.19 0.48 4.92
N GLU A 178 4.83 1.31 5.90
CA GLU A 178 5.48 2.61 6.16
C GLU A 178 6.97 2.43 6.51
N LYS A 179 7.32 1.42 7.34
CA LYS A 179 8.71 1.08 7.61
C LYS A 179 9.46 0.71 6.33
N LEU A 180 8.88 -0.16 5.50
CA LEU A 180 9.49 -0.62 4.25
C LEU A 180 9.62 0.49 3.20
N MET A 181 8.68 1.46 3.18
CA MET A 181 8.81 2.69 2.39
C MET A 181 10.02 3.51 2.85
N ALA A 182 10.15 3.74 4.17
CA ALA A 182 11.27 4.49 4.75
C ALA A 182 12.63 3.79 4.52
N ASP A 183 12.66 2.45 4.53
CA ASP A 183 13.85 1.63 4.27
C ASP A 183 14.17 1.50 2.75
N GLY A 184 13.38 2.14 1.88
CA GLY A 184 13.55 2.08 0.43
C GLY A 184 13.29 0.70 -0.20
N ALA A 185 12.59 -0.19 0.49
CA ALA A 185 12.20 -1.49 -0.04
C ALA A 185 10.96 -1.41 -0.95
N LEU A 186 10.05 -0.49 -0.64
CA LEU A 186 8.85 -0.24 -1.43
C LEU A 186 8.95 1.09 -2.18
N HIS A 187 8.40 1.12 -3.40
CA HIS A 187 8.12 2.33 -4.15
C HIS A 187 6.73 2.87 -3.80
N SER A 188 5.77 1.98 -3.60
CA SER A 188 4.41 2.34 -3.17
C SER A 188 3.72 1.17 -2.47
N TYR A 189 2.69 1.51 -1.69
CA TYR A 189 1.74 0.55 -1.17
C TYR A 189 0.34 1.15 -1.10
N SER A 190 -0.68 0.28 -1.11
CA SER A 190 -2.06 0.61 -0.76
C SER A 190 -2.76 -0.59 -0.13
N ILE A 191 -3.71 -0.31 0.78
CA ILE A 191 -4.64 -1.31 1.29
C ILE A 191 -6.02 -0.93 0.77
N GLU A 192 -6.60 -1.78 -0.04
CA GLU A 192 -7.73 -1.45 -0.90
C GLU A 192 -8.93 -2.32 -0.59
N ARG A 193 -10.13 -1.76 -0.79
CA ARG A 193 -11.41 -2.47 -0.71
C ARG A 193 -12.26 -2.13 -1.92
N GLU A 194 -13.00 -3.10 -2.41
CA GLU A 194 -13.91 -2.85 -3.53
C GLU A 194 -14.98 -1.81 -3.17
N VAL A 195 -15.20 -0.90 -4.10
CA VAL A 195 -16.33 0.05 -4.09
C VAL A 195 -17.54 -0.59 -4.75
N ILE A 196 -17.30 -1.37 -5.81
CA ILE A 196 -18.29 -2.21 -6.47
C ILE A 196 -17.83 -3.64 -6.25
N HIS A 197 -18.63 -4.42 -5.54
CA HIS A 197 -18.30 -5.80 -5.19
C HIS A 197 -18.47 -6.72 -6.39
N THR A 198 -17.36 -7.09 -7.00
CA THR A 198 -17.26 -8.08 -8.10
C THR A 198 -16.71 -9.41 -7.60
N MET A 199 -16.17 -9.43 -6.38
CA MET A 199 -15.69 -10.59 -5.66
C MET A 199 -16.49 -10.81 -4.35
N ASP A 200 -15.91 -11.47 -3.36
CA ASP A 200 -16.48 -11.57 -2.01
C ASP A 200 -16.55 -10.16 -1.40
N ALA A 201 -17.70 -9.82 -0.81
CA ALA A 201 -17.95 -8.50 -0.25
C ALA A 201 -16.98 -8.09 0.88
N ASN A 202 -16.29 -9.06 1.47
CA ASN A 202 -15.27 -8.81 2.48
C ASN A 202 -13.84 -8.90 1.91
N ALA A 203 -13.68 -8.99 0.58
CA ALA A 203 -12.37 -9.01 -0.03
C ALA A 203 -11.65 -7.66 0.18
N PHE A 204 -10.36 -7.75 0.51
CA PHE A 204 -9.46 -6.61 0.49
C PHE A 204 -8.10 -6.99 -0.06
N PHE A 205 -7.37 -5.99 -0.50
CA PHE A 205 -6.12 -6.18 -1.22
C PHE A 205 -5.01 -5.42 -0.50
N VAL A 206 -3.88 -6.08 -0.29
CA VAL A 206 -2.62 -5.44 0.09
C VAL A 206 -1.76 -5.38 -1.16
N VAL A 207 -1.61 -4.18 -1.69
CA VAL A 207 -0.92 -3.92 -2.95
C VAL A 207 0.44 -3.29 -2.65
N LEU A 208 1.50 -3.89 -3.15
CA LEU A 208 2.88 -3.46 -2.93
C LEU A 208 3.60 -3.33 -4.27
N VAL A 209 4.27 -2.22 -4.49
CA VAL A 209 5.27 -2.08 -5.56
C VAL A 209 6.64 -2.01 -4.91
N THR A 210 7.48 -3.01 -5.15
CA THR A 210 8.80 -3.12 -4.54
C THR A 210 9.89 -2.54 -5.44
N ASN A 211 10.98 -2.07 -4.82
CA ASN A 211 12.18 -1.62 -5.50
C ASN A 211 13.03 -2.83 -5.93
N GLY A 212 12.62 -3.49 -7.02
CA GLY A 212 13.30 -4.69 -7.54
C GLY A 212 13.06 -5.95 -6.70
N GLY A 213 13.83 -7.00 -7.00
CA GLY A 213 13.76 -8.27 -6.27
C GLY A 213 14.21 -8.18 -4.82
N GLU A 214 15.21 -7.34 -4.53
CA GLU A 214 15.68 -7.09 -3.16
C GLU A 214 14.56 -6.50 -2.27
N GLY A 215 13.66 -5.71 -2.83
CA GLY A 215 12.49 -5.20 -2.12
C GLY A 215 11.53 -6.32 -1.71
N LEU A 216 11.35 -7.34 -2.56
CA LEU A 216 10.56 -8.54 -2.22
C LEU A 216 11.21 -9.32 -1.07
N ASP A 217 12.53 -9.51 -1.11
CA ASP A 217 13.27 -10.21 -0.06
C ASP A 217 13.16 -9.46 1.27
N LYS A 218 13.32 -8.13 1.25
CA LYS A 218 13.14 -7.29 2.45
C LYS A 218 11.71 -7.36 3.00
N PHE A 219 10.70 -7.38 2.14
CA PHE A 219 9.32 -7.56 2.56
C PHE A 219 9.12 -8.91 3.24
N ASN A 220 9.56 -10.00 2.64
CA ASN A 220 9.44 -11.33 3.22
C ASN A 220 10.16 -11.44 4.56
N ALA A 221 11.40 -10.93 4.65
CA ALA A 221 12.16 -10.90 5.89
C ALA A 221 11.45 -10.09 7.00
N ALA A 222 10.83 -8.95 6.64
CA ALA A 222 10.11 -8.12 7.60
C ALA A 222 8.82 -8.78 8.12
N VAL A 223 8.11 -9.55 7.27
CA VAL A 223 6.98 -10.37 7.70
C VAL A 223 7.42 -11.48 8.65
N ASP A 224 8.53 -12.16 8.34
CA ASP A 224 9.11 -13.19 9.21
C ASP A 224 9.56 -12.59 10.55
N GLU A 225 10.19 -11.43 10.52
CA GLU A 225 10.62 -10.70 11.73
C GLU A 225 9.41 -10.28 12.58
N MET A 226 8.36 -9.77 11.97
CA MET A 226 7.10 -9.45 12.65
C MET A 226 6.53 -10.69 13.34
N GLY A 227 6.57 -11.84 12.67
CA GLY A 227 6.12 -13.11 13.26
C GLY A 227 6.92 -13.55 14.48
N LYS A 228 8.24 -13.30 14.50
CA LYS A 228 9.14 -13.65 15.59
C LYS A 228 9.10 -12.64 16.75
N ASN A 229 9.15 -11.36 16.44
CA ASN A 229 9.35 -10.30 17.42
C ASN A 229 8.04 -9.67 17.92
N ASN A 230 6.96 -9.78 17.13
CA ASN A 230 5.63 -9.29 17.49
C ASN A 230 4.52 -10.30 17.12
N PRO A 231 4.55 -11.51 17.70
CA PRO A 231 3.58 -12.55 17.38
C PRO A 231 2.13 -12.14 17.70
N THR A 232 1.95 -11.24 18.67
CA THR A 232 0.63 -10.71 19.04
C THR A 232 0.04 -9.86 17.93
N ALA A 233 0.83 -8.99 17.28
CA ALA A 233 0.36 -8.17 16.16
C ALA A 233 0.01 -9.04 14.94
N LEU A 234 0.82 -10.05 14.63
CA LEU A 234 0.53 -11.00 13.57
C LEU A 234 -0.73 -11.83 13.87
N ALA A 235 -0.90 -12.30 15.09
CA ALA A 235 -2.10 -13.03 15.53
C ALA A 235 -3.35 -12.13 15.43
N ALA A 236 -3.23 -10.86 15.85
CA ALA A 236 -4.32 -9.89 15.73
C ALA A 236 -4.71 -9.67 14.26
N PHE A 237 -3.74 -9.47 13.36
CA PHE A 237 -4.02 -9.36 11.93
C PHE A 237 -4.70 -10.64 11.39
N ARG A 238 -4.18 -11.82 11.72
CA ARG A 238 -4.79 -13.11 11.33
C ARG A 238 -6.20 -13.30 11.86
N SER A 239 -6.56 -12.68 12.97
CA SER A 239 -7.93 -12.74 13.49
C SER A 239 -8.94 -12.00 12.61
N LEU A 240 -8.49 -11.06 11.76
CA LEU A 240 -9.34 -10.31 10.84
C LEU A 240 -9.61 -11.04 9.54
N ILE A 241 -8.79 -12.02 9.18
CA ILE A 241 -8.83 -12.68 7.88
C ILE A 241 -9.28 -14.12 7.98
N SER A 242 -9.93 -14.60 6.92
CA SER A 242 -10.28 -16.01 6.74
C SER A 242 -9.06 -16.78 6.27
N ASP A 243 -8.92 -18.03 6.72
CA ASP A 243 -7.89 -18.95 6.23
C ASP A 243 -8.14 -19.41 4.78
N SER A 244 -9.37 -19.24 4.30
CA SER A 244 -9.77 -19.55 2.92
C SER A 244 -9.73 -18.29 2.04
N GLY A 245 -9.45 -18.47 0.76
CA GLY A 245 -9.54 -17.38 -0.24
C GLY A 245 -8.32 -16.46 -0.33
N HIS A 246 -7.26 -16.69 0.47
CA HIS A 246 -6.00 -15.96 0.26
C HIS A 246 -5.31 -16.41 -1.02
N ARG A 247 -4.88 -15.43 -1.80
CA ARG A 247 -4.03 -15.66 -2.97
C ARG A 247 -3.15 -14.45 -3.23
N ASP A 248 -1.98 -14.72 -3.80
CA ASP A 248 -1.04 -13.68 -4.23
C ASP A 248 -0.94 -13.63 -5.76
N THR A 249 -0.78 -12.43 -6.28
CA THR A 249 -0.31 -12.17 -7.64
C THR A 249 1.07 -11.55 -7.57
N LEU A 250 2.01 -12.06 -8.36
CA LEU A 250 3.32 -11.47 -8.56
C LEU A 250 3.47 -11.06 -10.01
N ALA A 251 3.76 -9.77 -10.24
CA ALA A 251 3.94 -9.22 -11.57
C ALA A 251 5.19 -8.33 -11.66
N LYS A 252 5.74 -8.22 -12.85
CA LYS A 252 6.77 -7.23 -13.19
C LYS A 252 6.09 -5.92 -13.49
N VAL A 253 6.52 -4.83 -12.84
CA VAL A 253 6.09 -3.48 -13.19
C VAL A 253 6.78 -3.06 -14.49
N ILE A 254 5.99 -2.77 -15.51
CA ILE A 254 6.47 -2.22 -16.78
C ILE A 254 6.79 -0.74 -16.56
N THR A 255 5.83 -0.01 -16.01
CA THR A 255 5.98 1.38 -15.58
C THR A 255 4.95 1.72 -14.53
N THR A 256 5.27 2.64 -13.65
CA THR A 256 4.30 3.32 -12.79
C THR A 256 4.71 4.78 -12.63
N THR A 257 3.74 5.66 -12.50
CA THR A 257 3.96 7.09 -12.30
C THR A 257 3.01 7.58 -11.22
N HIS A 258 3.55 8.33 -10.27
CA HIS A 258 2.80 8.99 -9.20
C HIS A 258 3.13 10.48 -9.17
N LYS A 259 2.14 11.29 -8.80
CA LYS A 259 2.26 12.75 -8.69
C LYS A 259 3.01 13.18 -7.42
#